data_8c3459c14ec7977801d9eb1495db2807
#
_entry.id   8c3459c14ec7977801d9eb1495db2807
#
_cell.length_a   1.000
_cell.length_b   1.000
_cell.length_c   1.000
_cell.angle_alpha   90.00
_cell.angle_beta   90.00
_cell.angle_gamma   90.00
#
_symmetry.space_group_name_H-M   'P 1'
#
loop_
_entity.id
_entity.type
_entity.pdbx_description
1 polymer ?
#
loop_
_entity_poly.entity_id
_entity_poly.type
_entity_poly.pdbx_seq_one_letter_code
_entity_poly.pdbx_strand_id
1 'polypeptide(L)'
;MMENFKIEPLKGYGDLSFGMPIDDVVELLGQPTNQEEIDSAYEDESHVVVLDYDDNDFSAYFEGETELRLSNFYTFNEKTELYGSKIFDLNKEELIELMKQNGYESYVEDKEDGDCITYEELNLDFYFDNNQLVEVFWECQRG
;
A
#
# COMPACT_ATOMS: atom_id res chain seq x y z
N MET A 1 -0.07 -11.43 -14.57
CA MET A 1 -0.80 -10.15 -14.60
C MET A 1 -1.77 -10.08 -13.43
N MET A 2 -1.80 -8.97 -12.73
CA MET A 2 -2.65 -8.83 -11.55
C MET A 2 -4.10 -8.53 -11.96
N GLU A 3 -5.05 -9.28 -11.42
CA GLU A 3 -6.47 -9.09 -11.68
C GLU A 3 -7.26 -8.76 -10.41
N ASN A 4 -6.67 -9.04 -9.25
CA ASN A 4 -7.29 -8.81 -7.96
C ASN A 4 -6.64 -7.59 -7.30
N PHE A 5 -7.41 -6.53 -7.07
CA PHE A 5 -6.93 -5.28 -6.49
C PHE A 5 -7.54 -5.02 -5.11
N LYS A 6 -7.68 -6.07 -4.32
CA LYS A 6 -8.23 -5.96 -2.96
C LYS A 6 -7.11 -5.69 -1.96
N ILE A 7 -7.24 -4.59 -1.22
CA ILE A 7 -6.36 -4.33 -0.09
C ILE A 7 -6.78 -5.26 1.05
N GLU A 8 -5.81 -6.01 1.57
CA GLU A 8 -5.99 -6.79 2.79
C GLU A 8 -5.06 -6.20 3.84
N PRO A 9 -5.60 -5.36 4.75
CA PRO A 9 -4.76 -4.70 5.74
C PRO A 9 -3.93 -5.69 6.54
N LEU A 10 -2.64 -5.37 6.74
CA LEU A 10 -1.65 -6.20 7.43
C LEU A 10 -1.31 -7.52 6.72
N LYS A 11 -1.89 -7.78 5.54
CA LYS A 11 -1.64 -9.02 4.79
C LYS A 11 -1.05 -8.80 3.41
N GLY A 12 -1.62 -7.87 2.62
CA GLY A 12 -1.13 -7.67 1.28
C GLY A 12 -2.08 -6.96 0.33
N TYR A 13 -1.98 -7.29 -0.95
CA TYR A 13 -2.75 -6.67 -2.02
C TYR A 13 -3.05 -7.73 -3.09
N GLY A 14 -4.31 -8.10 -3.24
CA GLY A 14 -4.68 -9.15 -4.17
C GLY A 14 -4.00 -10.48 -3.84
N ASP A 15 -3.27 -11.01 -4.79
CA ASP A 15 -2.55 -12.29 -4.63
C ASP A 15 -1.16 -12.13 -4.01
N LEU A 16 -0.77 -10.89 -3.70
CA LEU A 16 0.52 -10.60 -3.10
C LEU A 16 0.39 -10.50 -1.59
N SER A 17 1.27 -11.19 -0.88
CA SER A 17 1.27 -11.19 0.58
C SER A 17 2.57 -10.61 1.12
N PHE A 18 2.47 -9.86 2.23
CA PHE A 18 3.66 -9.37 2.91
C PHE A 18 4.55 -10.54 3.31
N GLY A 19 5.86 -10.37 3.16
CA GLY A 19 6.83 -11.40 3.42
C GLY A 19 7.20 -12.24 2.21
N MET A 20 6.52 -12.07 1.08
CA MET A 20 6.90 -12.77 -0.16
C MET A 20 8.27 -12.30 -0.63
N PRO A 21 9.14 -13.24 -1.04
CA PRO A 21 10.41 -12.85 -1.66
C PRO A 21 10.18 -12.11 -2.97
N ILE A 22 11.09 -11.20 -3.31
CA ILE A 22 10.98 -10.39 -4.52
C ILE A 22 10.87 -11.27 -5.79
N ASP A 23 11.59 -12.39 -5.83
CA ASP A 23 11.56 -13.29 -6.99
C ASP A 23 10.17 -13.90 -7.20
N ASP A 24 9.45 -14.19 -6.12
CA ASP A 24 8.09 -14.74 -6.20
C ASP A 24 7.10 -13.74 -6.77
N VAL A 25 7.25 -12.47 -6.42
CA VAL A 25 6.39 -11.41 -6.96
C VAL A 25 6.65 -11.24 -8.46
N VAL A 26 7.92 -11.23 -8.87
CA VAL A 26 8.29 -11.10 -10.29
C VAL A 26 7.78 -12.30 -11.08
N GLU A 27 7.82 -13.51 -10.48
CA GLU A 27 7.28 -14.70 -11.14
C GLU A 27 5.77 -14.59 -11.38
N LEU A 28 5.02 -14.04 -10.41
CA LEU A 28 3.58 -13.87 -10.54
C LEU A 28 3.17 -12.74 -11.48
N LEU A 29 3.86 -11.61 -11.43
CA LEU A 29 3.45 -10.39 -12.14
C LEU A 29 4.26 -10.10 -13.40
N GLY A 30 5.40 -10.75 -13.57
CA GLY A 30 6.35 -10.43 -14.62
C GLY A 30 7.30 -9.30 -14.20
N GLN A 31 8.10 -8.81 -15.14
CA GLN A 31 9.05 -7.76 -14.87
C GLN A 31 8.35 -6.43 -14.60
N PRO A 32 8.84 -5.66 -13.62
CA PRO A 32 8.25 -4.33 -13.36
C PRO A 32 8.58 -3.36 -14.49
N THR A 33 7.80 -2.28 -14.56
CA THR A 33 8.07 -1.17 -15.49
C THR A 33 9.37 -0.47 -15.12
N ASN A 34 9.64 -0.37 -13.80
CA ASN A 34 10.84 0.26 -13.28
C ASN A 34 11.24 -0.43 -11.97
N GLN A 35 12.53 -0.46 -11.70
CA GLN A 35 13.06 -1.00 -10.46
C GLN A 35 14.06 0.00 -9.90
N GLU A 36 13.92 0.32 -8.62
CA GLU A 36 14.76 1.30 -7.97
C GLU A 36 15.24 0.76 -6.63
N GLU A 37 16.54 0.93 -6.35
CA GLU A 37 17.10 0.59 -5.06
C GLU A 37 17.26 1.88 -4.25
N ILE A 38 16.67 1.92 -3.06
CA ILE A 38 16.71 3.08 -2.19
C ILE A 38 17.65 2.77 -1.03
N ASP A 39 18.63 3.64 -0.78
CA ASP A 39 19.49 3.49 0.38
C ASP A 39 18.68 3.71 1.64
N SER A 40 18.81 2.77 2.59
CA SER A 40 18.16 2.92 3.88
C SER A 40 18.65 4.19 4.58
N ALA A 41 17.73 4.97 5.12
CA ALA A 41 18.06 6.16 5.91
C ALA A 41 18.61 5.78 7.30
N TYR A 42 18.59 4.50 7.63
CA TYR A 42 19.08 3.96 8.89
C TYR A 42 20.46 3.35 8.68
N GLU A 43 21.30 3.38 9.69
CA GLU A 43 22.67 2.86 9.65
C GLU A 43 22.74 1.32 9.64
N ASP A 44 21.63 0.65 9.47
CA ASP A 44 21.62 -0.79 9.36
C ASP A 44 21.96 -1.22 7.91
N GLU A 45 22.28 -2.49 7.73
CA GLU A 45 22.65 -3.04 6.44
C GLU A 45 21.44 -3.43 5.58
N SER A 46 20.24 -2.99 5.94
CA SER A 46 19.04 -3.34 5.18
C SER A 46 18.97 -2.54 3.88
N HIS A 47 18.45 -3.19 2.86
CA HIS A 47 18.24 -2.61 1.54
C HIS A 47 16.74 -2.47 1.29
N VAL A 48 16.37 -1.45 0.53
CA VAL A 48 14.98 -1.25 0.08
C VAL A 48 14.98 -1.21 -1.43
N VAL A 49 14.17 -2.07 -2.04
CA VAL A 49 13.97 -2.10 -3.49
C VAL A 49 12.51 -1.82 -3.79
N VAL A 50 12.23 -0.94 -4.74
CA VAL A 50 10.88 -0.61 -5.16
C VAL A 50 10.67 -1.14 -6.57
N LEU A 51 9.61 -1.91 -6.78
CA LEU A 51 9.18 -2.36 -8.09
C LEU A 51 7.94 -1.57 -8.49
N ASP A 52 8.02 -0.82 -9.59
CA ASP A 52 6.92 -0.05 -10.11
C ASP A 52 6.21 -0.83 -11.22
N TYR A 53 4.91 -1.02 -11.07
CA TYR A 53 4.06 -1.67 -12.06
C TYR A 53 3.09 -0.63 -12.62
N ASP A 54 3.58 0.18 -13.56
CA ASP A 54 2.83 1.32 -14.11
C ASP A 54 1.55 0.90 -14.84
N ASP A 55 1.56 -0.29 -15.42
CA ASP A 55 0.37 -0.80 -16.12
C ASP A 55 -0.80 -1.09 -15.15
N ASN A 56 -0.49 -1.28 -13.87
CA ASN A 56 -1.47 -1.55 -12.83
C ASN A 56 -1.52 -0.47 -11.75
N ASP A 57 -0.83 0.64 -11.97
CA ASP A 57 -0.85 1.84 -11.13
C ASP A 57 -0.52 1.55 -9.66
N PHE A 58 0.49 0.72 -9.40
CA PHE A 58 0.95 0.50 -8.04
C PHE A 58 2.46 0.22 -7.98
N SER A 59 2.99 0.36 -6.78
CA SER A 59 4.39 0.03 -6.48
C SER A 59 4.44 -0.90 -5.28
N ALA A 60 5.39 -1.82 -5.30
CA ALA A 60 5.65 -2.76 -4.21
C ALA A 60 7.05 -2.53 -3.67
N TYR A 61 7.18 -2.45 -2.34
CA TYR A 61 8.43 -2.19 -1.65
C TYR A 61 8.92 -3.46 -0.97
N PHE A 62 10.21 -3.73 -1.11
CA PHE A 62 10.86 -4.93 -0.54
C PHE A 62 12.00 -4.49 0.36
N GLU A 63 12.07 -5.07 1.54
CA GLU A 63 13.12 -4.75 2.52
C GLU A 63 13.80 -6.02 3.03
N GLY A 64 15.06 -5.93 3.38
CA GLY A 64 15.79 -7.02 4.00
C GLY A 64 17.30 -6.82 3.98
N GLU A 65 18.01 -7.51 4.86
CA GLU A 65 19.47 -7.50 4.92
C GLU A 65 20.07 -8.52 3.95
N THR A 66 19.55 -9.74 3.95
CA THR A 66 20.04 -10.84 3.12
C THR A 66 19.02 -11.28 2.08
N GLU A 67 17.74 -11.16 2.39
CA GLU A 67 16.65 -11.54 1.48
C GLU A 67 15.63 -10.43 1.46
N LEU A 68 15.30 -9.95 0.26
CA LEU A 68 14.31 -8.90 0.09
C LEU A 68 12.90 -9.47 0.12
N ARG A 69 12.09 -9.00 1.08
CA ARG A 69 10.71 -9.45 1.27
C ARG A 69 9.75 -8.29 1.18
N LEU A 70 8.58 -8.55 0.65
CA LEU A 70 7.53 -7.57 0.46
C LEU A 70 7.09 -6.96 1.79
N SER A 71 7.17 -5.62 1.90
CA SER A 71 6.90 -4.90 3.15
C SER A 71 5.84 -3.81 3.03
N ASN A 72 5.71 -3.18 1.88
CA ASN A 72 4.85 -2.01 1.69
C ASN A 72 4.24 -2.02 0.31
N PHE A 73 3.06 -1.38 0.20
CA PHE A 73 2.44 -1.09 -1.09
C PHE A 73 2.04 0.38 -1.17
N TYR A 74 2.04 0.89 -2.39
CA TYR A 74 1.52 2.20 -2.73
C TYR A 74 0.68 2.02 -3.97
N THR A 75 -0.58 2.47 -3.96
CA THR A 75 -1.45 2.32 -5.12
C THR A 75 -2.27 3.57 -5.42
N PHE A 76 -2.50 3.82 -6.69
CA PHE A 76 -3.46 4.78 -7.18
C PHE A 76 -4.36 4.14 -8.26
N ASN A 77 -4.47 2.82 -8.25
CA ASN A 77 -5.29 2.07 -9.18
C ASN A 77 -6.77 2.21 -8.83
N GLU A 78 -7.56 2.74 -9.75
CA GLU A 78 -8.99 3.01 -9.54
C GLU A 78 -9.83 1.75 -9.28
N LYS A 79 -9.30 0.58 -9.61
CA LYS A 79 -9.98 -0.70 -9.36
C LYS A 79 -9.79 -1.21 -7.93
N THR A 80 -8.98 -0.51 -7.14
CA THR A 80 -8.66 -0.93 -5.78
C THR A 80 -9.90 -0.99 -4.91
N GLU A 81 -10.05 -2.11 -4.19
CA GLU A 81 -11.18 -2.35 -3.29
C GLU A 81 -10.69 -2.54 -1.85
N LEU A 82 -11.52 -2.13 -0.92
CA LEU A 82 -11.31 -2.37 0.51
C LEU A 82 -12.68 -2.66 1.11
N TYR A 83 -12.80 -3.78 1.81
CA TYR A 83 -14.06 -4.23 2.41
C TYR A 83 -15.23 -4.27 1.41
N GLY A 84 -14.92 -4.66 0.16
CA GLY A 84 -15.92 -4.81 -0.89
C GLY A 84 -16.33 -3.52 -1.60
N SER A 85 -15.70 -2.40 -1.28
CA SER A 85 -16.00 -1.10 -1.89
C SER A 85 -14.83 -0.59 -2.72
N LYS A 86 -15.13 0.01 -3.87
CA LYS A 86 -14.13 0.69 -4.70
C LYS A 86 -13.81 2.04 -4.07
N ILE A 87 -12.69 2.10 -3.36
CA ILE A 87 -12.40 3.23 -2.47
C ILE A 87 -12.04 4.52 -3.19
N PHE A 88 -11.54 4.45 -4.44
CA PHE A 88 -11.21 5.66 -5.19
C PHE A 88 -12.45 6.41 -5.69
N ASP A 89 -13.64 5.80 -5.58
CA ASP A 89 -14.91 6.46 -5.85
C ASP A 89 -15.47 7.21 -4.62
N LEU A 90 -14.79 7.10 -3.47
CA LEU A 90 -15.26 7.66 -2.21
C LEU A 90 -14.60 9.00 -1.90
N ASN A 91 -15.36 9.88 -1.25
CA ASN A 91 -14.78 11.08 -0.64
C ASN A 91 -14.33 10.73 0.78
N LYS A 92 -13.75 11.71 1.48
CA LYS A 92 -13.20 11.50 2.82
C LYS A 92 -14.24 11.01 3.82
N GLU A 93 -15.40 11.65 3.85
CA GLU A 93 -16.48 11.27 4.78
C GLU A 93 -16.98 9.86 4.50
N GLU A 94 -17.13 9.50 3.23
CA GLU A 94 -17.57 8.16 2.83
C GLU A 94 -16.55 7.09 3.21
N LEU A 95 -15.26 7.40 3.05
CA LEU A 95 -14.19 6.46 3.44
C LEU A 95 -14.17 6.26 4.95
N ILE A 96 -14.28 7.33 5.74
CA ILE A 96 -14.34 7.25 7.20
C ILE A 96 -15.53 6.40 7.64
N GLU A 97 -16.69 6.58 7.00
CA GLU A 97 -17.88 5.77 7.28
C GLU A 97 -17.67 4.29 6.94
N LEU A 98 -17.02 4.00 5.82
CA LEU A 98 -16.67 2.62 5.45
C LEU A 98 -15.80 1.97 6.52
N MET A 99 -14.79 2.67 7.00
CA MET A 99 -13.89 2.15 8.04
C MET A 99 -14.65 1.93 9.35
N LYS A 100 -15.52 2.88 9.72
CA LYS A 100 -16.34 2.78 10.93
C LYS A 100 -17.27 1.56 10.88
N GLN A 101 -17.90 1.30 9.73
CA GLN A 101 -18.78 0.13 9.55
C GLN A 101 -18.01 -1.18 9.71
N ASN A 102 -16.71 -1.17 9.52
CA ASN A 102 -15.85 -2.34 9.65
C ASN A 102 -15.10 -2.40 10.99
N GLY A 103 -15.49 -1.52 11.93
CA GLY A 103 -14.97 -1.56 13.29
C GLY A 103 -13.78 -0.64 13.58
N TYR A 104 -13.42 0.24 12.65
CA TYR A 104 -12.27 1.13 12.80
C TYR A 104 -12.75 2.57 12.89
N GLU A 105 -12.75 3.13 14.10
CA GLU A 105 -13.19 4.50 14.36
C GLU A 105 -12.04 5.47 14.63
N SER A 106 -10.88 4.96 15.08
CA SER A 106 -9.75 5.80 15.46
C SER A 106 -8.78 6.00 14.30
N TYR A 107 -8.53 7.25 13.95
CA TYR A 107 -7.55 7.61 12.94
C TYR A 107 -6.85 8.91 13.32
N VAL A 108 -5.69 9.16 12.70
CA VAL A 108 -4.94 10.40 12.85
C VAL A 108 -5.05 11.18 11.55
N GLU A 109 -5.31 12.48 11.65
CA GLU A 109 -5.40 13.34 10.48
C GLU A 109 -4.19 14.25 10.41
N ASP A 110 -3.53 14.30 9.23
CA ASP A 110 -2.37 15.15 8.99
C ASP A 110 -2.66 16.02 7.77
N LYS A 111 -2.52 17.33 7.94
CA LYS A 111 -2.76 18.30 6.86
C LYS A 111 -1.50 19.07 6.47
N GLU A 112 -0.37 18.79 7.11
CA GLU A 112 0.88 19.52 6.82
C GLU A 112 1.47 19.16 5.45
N ASP A 113 1.41 17.87 5.07
CA ASP A 113 1.94 17.38 3.79
C ASP A 113 0.80 16.98 2.84
N GLY A 114 -0.30 17.71 2.86
CA GLY A 114 -1.50 17.39 2.13
C GLY A 114 -2.58 16.88 3.09
N ASP A 115 -3.65 16.34 2.56
CA ASP A 115 -4.77 15.83 3.36
C ASP A 115 -4.65 14.32 3.48
N CYS A 116 -4.18 13.84 4.62
CA CYS A 116 -3.92 12.43 4.86
C CYS A 116 -4.61 11.97 6.14
N ILE A 117 -5.24 10.79 6.11
CA ILE A 117 -5.72 10.14 7.33
C ILE A 117 -5.04 8.78 7.46
N THR A 118 -4.64 8.45 8.68
CA THR A 118 -3.89 7.24 9.00
C THR A 118 -4.64 6.40 10.02
N TYR A 119 -4.87 5.13 9.67
CA TYR A 119 -5.40 4.14 10.61
C TYR A 119 -4.21 3.34 11.14
N GLU A 120 -3.69 3.75 12.28
CA GLU A 120 -2.48 3.18 12.86
C GLU A 120 -2.61 1.68 13.18
N GLU A 121 -3.80 1.23 13.55
CA GLU A 121 -4.07 -0.18 13.81
C GLU A 121 -3.82 -1.07 12.59
N LEU A 122 -3.94 -0.50 11.40
CA LEU A 122 -3.84 -1.22 10.13
C LEU A 122 -2.62 -0.81 9.32
N ASN A 123 -1.83 0.16 9.79
CA ASN A 123 -0.72 0.75 9.04
C ASN A 123 -1.16 1.21 7.65
N LEU A 124 -2.29 1.90 7.61
CA LEU A 124 -2.98 2.25 6.36
C LEU A 124 -3.14 3.77 6.28
N ASP A 125 -2.55 4.39 5.25
CA ASP A 125 -2.58 5.82 4.99
C ASP A 125 -3.41 6.12 3.75
N PHE A 126 -4.37 7.05 3.88
CA PHE A 126 -5.21 7.49 2.77
C PHE A 126 -4.92 8.96 2.47
N TYR A 127 -4.58 9.27 1.22
CA TYR A 127 -4.26 10.64 0.78
C TYR A 127 -5.37 11.18 -0.11
N PHE A 128 -5.83 12.39 0.20
CA PHE A 128 -6.93 13.05 -0.51
C PHE A 128 -6.48 14.34 -1.18
N ASP A 129 -7.10 14.65 -2.31
CA ASP A 129 -6.95 15.93 -2.99
C ASP A 129 -8.35 16.41 -3.38
N ASN A 130 -8.71 17.64 -2.97
CA ASN A 130 -10.05 18.19 -3.19
C ASN A 130 -11.16 17.25 -2.71
N ASN A 131 -10.95 16.65 -1.54
CA ASN A 131 -11.89 15.71 -0.90
C ASN A 131 -12.09 14.40 -1.68
N GLN A 132 -11.20 14.09 -2.60
CA GLN A 132 -11.23 12.85 -3.37
C GLN A 132 -10.00 12.01 -3.03
N LEU A 133 -10.18 10.71 -2.79
CA LEU A 133 -9.06 9.79 -2.53
C LEU A 133 -8.22 9.67 -3.79
N VAL A 134 -6.91 9.90 -3.67
CA VAL A 134 -5.98 9.86 -4.80
C VAL A 134 -4.89 8.80 -4.66
N GLU A 135 -4.52 8.46 -3.43
CA GLU A 135 -3.43 7.49 -3.18
C GLU A 135 -3.67 6.74 -1.88
N VAL A 136 -3.20 5.50 -1.82
CA VAL A 136 -3.21 4.68 -0.60
C VAL A 136 -1.84 4.06 -0.42
N PHE A 137 -1.31 4.13 0.80
CA PHE A 137 -0.05 3.51 1.19
C PHE A 137 -0.32 2.63 2.41
N TRP A 138 0.20 1.39 2.40
CA TRP A 138 0.07 0.53 3.59
C TRP A 138 1.27 -0.38 3.70
N GLU A 139 1.50 -0.84 4.92
CA GLU A 139 2.68 -1.65 5.23
C GLU A 139 2.35 -2.81 6.15
N CYS A 140 3.28 -3.77 6.20
CA CYS A 140 3.16 -4.93 7.06
C CYS A 140 3.23 -4.51 8.53
N GLN A 141 2.76 -5.40 9.40
CA GLN A 141 2.90 -5.20 10.83
C GLN A 141 4.37 -5.36 11.22
N ARG A 142 4.91 -4.35 11.84
CA ARG A 142 6.29 -4.37 12.35
C ARG A 142 6.22 -4.67 13.85
N GLY A 143 6.63 -5.86 14.18
CA GLY A 143 6.60 -6.33 15.57
C GLY A 143 7.87 -6.07 16.32
#